data_810c0b224e099eb02f1060039380553a
#
_entry.id   810c0b224e099eb02f1060039380553a
#
_cell.length_a   1.000
_cell.length_b   1.000
_cell.length_c   1.000
_cell.angle_alpha   90.00
_cell.angle_beta   90.00
_cell.angle_gamma   90.00
#
_symmetry.space_group_name_H-M   'P 1'
#
loop_
_entity.id
_entity.type
_entity.pdbx_description
1 polymer ?
#
loop_
_entity_poly.entity_id
_entity_poly.type
_entity_poly.pdbx_seq_one_letter_code
_entity_poly.pdbx_strand_id
1 'polypeptide(L)'
;MIPKGYDISPRTGALYSIDRTVTANYDYKYVANYENLPQEAMSQIRGRLAEHFAPSMKTVCDIGFGTGAFLSELHRVNPKATYHGFDVSPYPAPSFIKIEPNWVEKEWSLLTFFDSLEHFPHLDFVDRLKAKTIIVSVPYYHPYFGEQWFQNWKHRKAGEHLWHFTPQTLSVVFANYRCVFVGSPEDRVRVGAFGWPNILTMVFQR
;
A
#
# COMPACT_ATOMS: atom_id res chain seq x y z
N MET A 1 22.63 8.98 9.04
CA MET A 1 22.77 7.99 10.14
C MET A 1 21.58 7.05 10.09
N ILE A 2 21.81 5.73 10.24
CA ILE A 2 20.72 4.73 10.27
C ILE A 2 20.16 4.71 11.69
N PRO A 3 18.83 4.83 11.87
CA PRO A 3 18.21 4.84 13.20
C PRO A 3 18.42 3.51 13.94
N LYS A 4 18.51 3.56 15.26
CA LYS A 4 18.67 2.36 16.10
C LYS A 4 17.50 1.37 15.90
N GLY A 5 17.81 0.09 15.70
CA GLY A 5 16.83 -0.97 15.43
C GLY A 5 16.41 -1.09 13.95
N TYR A 6 17.04 -0.31 13.06
CA TYR A 6 16.80 -0.34 11.62
C TYR A 6 18.09 -0.58 10.86
N ASP A 7 17.97 -1.01 9.61
CA ASP A 7 19.07 -1.17 8.67
C ASP A 7 18.61 -0.83 7.24
N ILE A 8 19.55 -0.71 6.32
CA ILE A 8 19.28 -0.45 4.90
C ILE A 8 19.31 -1.77 4.14
N SER A 9 18.25 -2.06 3.42
CA SER A 9 18.20 -3.25 2.58
C SER A 9 19.28 -3.20 1.49
N PRO A 10 20.20 -4.17 1.42
CA PRO A 10 21.21 -4.20 0.38
C PRO A 10 20.62 -4.38 -1.03
N ARG A 11 19.42 -4.96 -1.10
CA ARG A 11 18.73 -5.19 -2.37
C ARG A 11 18.00 -3.93 -2.87
N THR A 12 17.32 -3.19 -2.00
CA THR A 12 16.39 -2.13 -2.42
C THR A 12 16.82 -0.74 -1.96
N GLY A 13 17.74 -0.63 -1.01
CA GLY A 13 18.10 0.62 -0.36
C GLY A 13 17.03 1.15 0.61
N ALA A 14 15.90 0.45 0.76
CA ALA A 14 14.86 0.87 1.70
C ALA A 14 15.29 0.66 3.15
N LEU A 15 14.89 1.57 4.02
CA LEU A 15 15.06 1.42 5.46
C LEU A 15 14.09 0.33 5.96
N TYR A 16 14.58 -0.62 6.77
CA TYR A 16 13.73 -1.66 7.33
C TYR A 16 14.03 -1.92 8.81
N SER A 17 13.04 -2.40 9.55
CA SER A 17 13.20 -2.88 10.92
C SER A 17 14.03 -4.18 10.93
N ILE A 18 15.08 -4.22 11.76
CA ILE A 18 15.92 -5.44 11.94
C ILE A 18 15.06 -6.55 12.55
N ASP A 19 14.25 -6.21 13.57
CA ASP A 19 13.21 -7.10 14.08
C ASP A 19 12.02 -7.04 13.15
N ARG A 20 11.77 -8.14 12.46
CA ARG A 20 10.65 -8.30 11.51
C ARG A 20 9.43 -8.96 12.12
N THR A 21 9.39 -9.09 13.44
CA THR A 21 8.24 -9.61 14.14
C THR A 21 7.09 -8.61 14.05
N VAL A 22 6.00 -9.03 13.44
CA VAL A 22 4.75 -8.26 13.42
C VAL A 22 4.09 -8.43 14.78
N THR A 23 4.00 -7.36 15.56
CA THR A 23 3.33 -7.34 16.87
C THR A 23 1.96 -6.69 16.84
N ALA A 24 1.60 -6.07 15.70
CA ALA A 24 0.28 -5.50 15.49
C ALA A 24 -0.79 -6.62 15.47
N ASN A 25 -1.87 -6.39 16.21
CA ASN A 25 -3.04 -7.28 16.18
C ASN A 25 -4.05 -6.75 15.17
N TYR A 26 -4.12 -7.37 14.00
CA TYR A 26 -5.04 -7.01 12.90
C TYR A 26 -6.43 -7.62 13.12
N ASP A 27 -6.98 -7.49 14.34
CA ASP A 27 -8.31 -7.97 14.65
C ASP A 27 -9.43 -7.10 14.04
N TYR A 28 -10.68 -7.48 14.28
CA TYR A 28 -11.85 -6.73 13.85
C TYR A 28 -11.81 -5.26 14.31
N LYS A 29 -11.38 -5.01 15.55
CA LYS A 29 -11.32 -3.66 16.13
C LYS A 29 -10.27 -2.79 15.42
N TYR A 30 -9.13 -3.39 15.02
CA TYR A 30 -8.10 -2.69 14.26
C TYR A 30 -8.68 -2.13 12.96
N VAL A 31 -9.38 -2.96 12.18
CA VAL A 31 -9.98 -2.54 10.91
C VAL A 31 -11.12 -1.54 11.12
N ALA A 32 -11.97 -1.74 12.12
CA ALA A 32 -13.05 -0.81 12.46
C ALA A 32 -12.55 0.61 12.80
N ASN A 33 -11.34 0.75 13.35
CA ASN A 33 -10.74 2.06 13.60
C ASN A 33 -10.49 2.86 12.31
N TYR A 34 -10.33 2.19 11.18
CA TYR A 34 -10.17 2.86 9.88
C TYR A 34 -11.48 3.56 9.43
N GLU A 35 -12.65 3.18 9.96
CA GLU A 35 -13.91 3.88 9.70
C GLU A 35 -13.88 5.35 10.14
N ASN A 36 -12.99 5.70 11.07
CA ASN A 36 -12.77 7.10 11.50
C ASN A 36 -11.93 7.93 10.50
N LEU A 37 -11.32 7.30 9.48
CA LEU A 37 -10.63 7.99 8.42
C LEU A 37 -11.65 8.45 7.35
N PRO A 38 -11.28 9.42 6.49
CA PRO A 38 -12.13 9.84 5.37
C PRO A 38 -12.16 8.78 4.24
N GLN A 39 -12.68 7.58 4.56
CA GLN A 39 -12.67 6.39 3.71
C GLN A 39 -13.26 6.66 2.32
N GLU A 40 -14.38 7.37 2.26
CA GLU A 40 -15.02 7.69 0.99
C GLU A 40 -14.12 8.54 0.10
N ALA A 41 -13.59 9.64 0.62
CA ALA A 41 -12.72 10.55 -0.13
C ALA A 41 -11.41 9.87 -0.56
N MET A 42 -10.81 9.03 0.32
CA MET A 42 -9.64 8.22 -0.02
C MET A 42 -9.95 7.22 -1.12
N SER A 43 -11.08 6.50 -1.02
CA SER A 43 -11.51 5.50 -2.02
C SER A 43 -11.79 6.15 -3.38
N GLN A 44 -12.38 7.34 -3.42
CA GLN A 44 -12.59 8.11 -4.65
C GLN A 44 -11.26 8.51 -5.31
N ILE A 45 -10.26 8.96 -4.53
CA ILE A 45 -8.93 9.29 -5.07
C ILE A 45 -8.26 8.03 -5.64
N ARG A 46 -8.26 6.93 -4.88
CA ARG A 46 -7.71 5.63 -5.30
C ARG A 46 -8.43 5.09 -6.53
N GLY A 47 -9.77 5.22 -6.57
CA GLY A 47 -10.62 4.85 -7.71
C GLY A 47 -10.24 5.61 -8.97
N ARG A 48 -10.09 6.94 -8.90
CA ARG A 48 -9.68 7.77 -10.04
C ARG A 48 -8.29 7.41 -10.55
N LEU A 49 -7.35 7.09 -9.67
CA LEU A 49 -6.04 6.59 -10.08
C LEU A 49 -6.16 5.25 -10.82
N ALA A 50 -6.96 4.33 -10.30
CA ALA A 50 -7.19 3.04 -10.93
C ALA A 50 -7.85 3.19 -12.32
N GLU A 51 -8.87 4.03 -12.46
CA GLU A 51 -9.53 4.31 -13.74
C GLU A 51 -8.57 4.95 -14.74
N HIS A 52 -7.71 5.88 -14.28
CA HIS A 52 -6.76 6.57 -15.15
C HIS A 52 -5.65 5.64 -15.67
N PHE A 53 -5.04 4.84 -14.77
CA PHE A 53 -3.87 4.03 -15.12
C PHE A 53 -4.21 2.60 -15.54
N ALA A 54 -5.41 2.11 -15.26
CA ALA A 54 -5.90 0.79 -15.64
C ALA A 54 -7.34 0.85 -16.22
N PRO A 55 -7.62 1.67 -17.25
CA PRO A 55 -8.99 1.91 -17.73
C PRO A 55 -9.68 0.64 -18.27
N SER A 56 -8.91 -0.36 -18.67
CA SER A 56 -9.41 -1.64 -19.20
C SER A 56 -9.32 -2.78 -18.19
N MET A 57 -9.27 -2.47 -16.88
CA MET A 57 -9.16 -3.48 -15.84
C MET A 57 -10.35 -4.45 -15.87
N LYS A 58 -10.02 -5.76 -15.87
CA LYS A 58 -11.00 -6.86 -15.84
C LYS A 58 -10.91 -7.65 -14.53
N THR A 59 -9.71 -7.75 -13.99
CA THR A 59 -9.39 -8.46 -12.74
C THR A 59 -8.63 -7.51 -11.83
N VAL A 60 -9.17 -7.24 -10.65
CA VAL A 60 -8.59 -6.36 -9.65
C VAL A 60 -8.30 -7.16 -8.39
N CYS A 61 -7.13 -6.98 -7.80
CA CYS A 61 -6.83 -7.53 -6.49
C CYS A 61 -6.26 -6.44 -5.59
N ASP A 62 -6.83 -6.28 -4.39
CA ASP A 62 -6.35 -5.34 -3.37
C ASP A 62 -5.75 -6.10 -2.19
N ILE A 63 -4.50 -5.82 -1.87
CA ILE A 63 -3.73 -6.49 -0.83
C ILE A 63 -3.74 -5.62 0.44
N GLY A 64 -4.37 -6.15 1.49
CA GLY A 64 -4.71 -5.39 2.67
C GLY A 64 -5.98 -4.57 2.45
N PHE A 65 -7.04 -5.21 1.89
CA PHE A 65 -8.26 -4.51 1.48
C PHE A 65 -9.09 -3.93 2.64
N GLY A 66 -8.80 -4.30 3.90
CA GLY A 66 -9.46 -3.76 5.09
C GLY A 66 -10.99 -3.89 5.05
N THR A 67 -11.70 -2.76 5.06
CA THR A 67 -13.18 -2.72 4.96
C THR A 67 -13.71 -3.00 3.55
N GLY A 68 -12.84 -3.03 2.54
CA GLY A 68 -13.22 -3.15 1.13
C GLY A 68 -13.77 -1.85 0.52
N ALA A 69 -13.59 -0.70 1.18
CA ALA A 69 -14.13 0.59 0.71
C ALA A 69 -13.61 0.98 -0.68
N PHE A 70 -12.31 0.79 -0.94
CA PHE A 70 -11.74 1.05 -2.27
C PHE A 70 -12.33 0.14 -3.35
N LEU A 71 -12.41 -1.17 -3.09
CA LEU A 71 -12.99 -2.12 -4.04
C LEU A 71 -14.48 -1.86 -4.26
N SER A 72 -15.21 -1.38 -3.23
CA SER A 72 -16.62 -0.99 -3.33
C SER A 72 -16.79 0.22 -4.25
N GLU A 73 -15.92 1.23 -4.14
CA GLU A 73 -15.92 2.37 -5.06
C GLU A 73 -15.65 1.93 -6.50
N LEU A 74 -14.64 1.08 -6.73
CA LEU A 74 -14.38 0.54 -8.06
C LEU A 74 -15.52 -0.31 -8.61
N HIS A 75 -16.15 -1.15 -7.78
CA HIS A 75 -17.29 -1.96 -8.20
C HIS A 75 -18.47 -1.09 -8.62
N ARG A 76 -18.70 0.03 -7.95
CA ARG A 76 -19.75 1.00 -8.30
C ARG A 76 -19.54 1.59 -9.71
N VAL A 77 -18.29 1.90 -10.08
CA VAL A 77 -17.99 2.54 -11.38
C VAL A 77 -17.68 1.54 -12.50
N ASN A 78 -17.19 0.36 -12.17
CA ASN A 78 -16.90 -0.72 -13.13
C ASN A 78 -17.44 -2.08 -12.65
N PRO A 79 -18.76 -2.29 -12.63
CA PRO A 79 -19.37 -3.52 -12.12
C PRO A 79 -19.09 -4.77 -12.98
N LYS A 80 -18.46 -4.61 -14.15
CA LYS A 80 -18.12 -5.73 -15.04
C LYS A 80 -16.77 -6.37 -14.71
N ALA A 81 -15.91 -5.73 -13.92
CA ALA A 81 -14.67 -6.31 -13.45
C ALA A 81 -14.92 -7.35 -12.36
N THR A 82 -13.98 -8.27 -12.17
CA THR A 82 -13.97 -9.18 -11.03
C THR A 82 -13.03 -8.64 -9.96
N TYR A 83 -13.50 -8.68 -8.72
CA TYR A 83 -12.81 -8.11 -7.57
C TYR A 83 -12.34 -9.21 -6.64
N HIS A 84 -11.07 -9.13 -6.29
CA HIS A 84 -10.41 -10.05 -5.36
C HIS A 84 -9.73 -9.22 -4.27
N GLY A 85 -9.50 -9.84 -3.13
CA GLY A 85 -8.76 -9.24 -2.04
C GLY A 85 -8.02 -10.28 -1.21
N PHE A 86 -6.94 -9.84 -0.60
CA PHE A 86 -6.25 -10.57 0.45
C PHE A 86 -6.10 -9.65 1.66
N ASP A 87 -6.48 -10.14 2.82
CA ASP A 87 -6.29 -9.46 4.10
C ASP A 87 -6.00 -10.49 5.18
N VAL A 88 -5.22 -10.11 6.18
CA VAL A 88 -4.93 -10.94 7.37
C VAL A 88 -5.96 -10.74 8.47
N SER A 89 -6.75 -9.66 8.38
CA SER A 89 -7.83 -9.37 9.33
C SER A 89 -9.04 -10.28 9.08
N PRO A 90 -9.75 -10.72 10.13
CA PRO A 90 -11.02 -11.43 10.02
C PRO A 90 -12.20 -10.50 9.68
N TYR A 91 -11.98 -9.23 9.35
CA TYR A 91 -13.06 -8.31 9.02
C TYR A 91 -13.85 -8.81 7.80
N PRO A 92 -15.19 -8.80 7.83
CA PRO A 92 -15.99 -9.38 6.77
C PRO A 92 -15.85 -8.59 5.46
N ALA A 93 -15.50 -9.30 4.40
CA ALA A 93 -15.44 -8.73 3.06
C ALA A 93 -16.84 -8.51 2.48
N PRO A 94 -17.07 -7.44 1.70
CA PRO A 94 -18.26 -7.32 0.85
C PRO A 94 -18.43 -8.55 -0.06
N SER A 95 -19.68 -9.00 -0.28
CA SER A 95 -20.00 -10.27 -0.94
C SER A 95 -19.50 -10.40 -2.38
N PHE A 96 -19.22 -9.29 -3.07
CA PHE A 96 -18.67 -9.29 -4.43
C PHE A 96 -17.14 -9.49 -4.47
N ILE A 97 -16.44 -9.37 -3.32
CA ILE A 97 -14.99 -9.55 -3.22
C ILE A 97 -14.69 -11.04 -2.99
N LYS A 98 -13.90 -11.61 -3.88
CA LYS A 98 -13.40 -12.99 -3.74
C LYS A 98 -12.09 -12.98 -2.97
N ILE A 99 -12.04 -13.68 -1.84
CA ILE A 99 -10.80 -13.82 -1.06
C ILE A 99 -9.81 -14.68 -1.84
N GLU A 100 -8.57 -14.16 -1.99
CA GLU A 100 -7.55 -14.78 -2.83
C GLU A 100 -6.22 -14.97 -2.10
N PRO A 101 -6.03 -16.08 -1.38
CA PRO A 101 -4.81 -16.33 -0.63
C PRO A 101 -3.57 -16.55 -1.53
N ASN A 102 -3.77 -16.99 -2.78
CA ASN A 102 -2.72 -17.26 -3.74
C ASN A 102 -2.51 -16.13 -4.76
N TRP A 103 -2.77 -14.89 -4.35
CA TRP A 103 -2.75 -13.69 -5.20
C TRP A 103 -1.41 -13.47 -5.92
N VAL A 104 -0.29 -13.90 -5.36
CA VAL A 104 1.06 -13.76 -5.95
C VAL A 104 1.21 -14.57 -7.24
N GLU A 105 0.54 -15.73 -7.33
CA GLU A 105 0.69 -16.66 -8.45
C GLU A 105 -0.25 -16.36 -9.63
N LYS A 106 -1.19 -15.44 -9.44
CA LYS A 106 -2.20 -15.07 -10.45
C LYS A 106 -1.82 -13.86 -11.26
N GLU A 107 -2.48 -13.71 -12.42
CA GLU A 107 -2.36 -12.56 -13.29
C GLU A 107 -3.46 -11.55 -13.02
N TRP A 108 -3.06 -10.26 -12.88
CA TRP A 108 -3.96 -9.17 -12.56
C TRP A 108 -3.95 -8.08 -13.63
N SER A 109 -5.11 -7.52 -13.96
CA SER A 109 -5.16 -6.26 -14.71
C SER A 109 -4.69 -5.11 -13.82
N LEU A 110 -5.12 -5.13 -12.55
CA LEU A 110 -4.73 -4.17 -11.53
C LEU A 110 -4.46 -4.89 -10.21
N LEU A 111 -3.31 -4.64 -9.62
CA LEU A 111 -2.94 -5.07 -8.27
C LEU A 111 -2.66 -3.83 -7.43
N THR A 112 -3.18 -3.78 -6.21
CA THR A 112 -3.03 -2.61 -5.35
C THR A 112 -2.50 -2.95 -3.97
N PHE A 113 -1.71 -2.02 -3.41
CA PHE A 113 -1.18 -2.04 -2.05
C PHE A 113 -1.41 -0.66 -1.45
N PHE A 114 -2.49 -0.51 -0.70
CA PHE A 114 -2.82 0.74 -0.03
C PHE A 114 -2.60 0.59 1.48
N ASP A 115 -1.56 1.22 2.01
CA ASP A 115 -1.15 1.12 3.42
C ASP A 115 -0.97 -0.35 3.87
N SER A 116 -0.32 -1.17 3.02
CA SER A 116 -0.16 -2.61 3.30
C SER A 116 1.24 -3.16 2.97
N LEU A 117 1.92 -2.64 1.95
CA LEU A 117 3.24 -3.15 1.54
C LEU A 117 4.29 -3.03 2.65
N GLU A 118 4.23 -1.97 3.44
CA GLU A 118 5.14 -1.69 4.55
C GLU A 118 5.03 -2.68 5.72
N HIS A 119 3.96 -3.47 5.77
CA HIS A 119 3.72 -4.45 6.83
C HIS A 119 4.29 -5.84 6.53
N PHE A 120 4.70 -6.12 5.30
CA PHE A 120 5.20 -7.45 4.94
C PHE A 120 6.58 -7.72 5.57
N PRO A 121 6.80 -8.88 6.22
CA PRO A 121 8.12 -9.22 6.76
C PRO A 121 9.20 -9.31 5.67
N HIS A 122 8.84 -9.76 4.47
CA HIS A 122 9.72 -9.92 3.32
C HIS A 122 9.05 -9.41 2.04
N LEU A 123 9.85 -8.90 1.09
CA LEU A 123 9.38 -8.37 -0.19
C LEU A 123 9.76 -9.25 -1.40
N ASP A 124 10.25 -10.47 -1.16
CA ASP A 124 10.72 -11.36 -2.25
C ASP A 124 9.61 -11.81 -3.20
N PHE A 125 8.35 -11.75 -2.75
CA PHE A 125 7.19 -12.04 -3.57
C PHE A 125 7.02 -11.06 -4.74
N VAL A 126 7.56 -9.83 -4.62
CA VAL A 126 7.38 -8.78 -5.64
C VAL A 126 7.93 -9.19 -6.99
N ASP A 127 9.02 -9.97 -7.03
CA ASP A 127 9.62 -10.45 -8.28
C ASP A 127 8.72 -11.43 -9.05
N ARG A 128 7.80 -12.09 -8.35
CA ARG A 128 6.86 -13.08 -8.91
C ARG A 128 5.53 -12.47 -9.35
N LEU A 129 5.29 -11.20 -9.04
CA LEU A 129 4.02 -10.54 -9.38
C LEU A 129 3.79 -10.52 -10.89
N LYS A 130 2.55 -10.80 -11.28
CA LYS A 130 2.08 -10.79 -12.65
C LYS A 130 0.90 -9.83 -12.79
N ALA A 131 1.18 -8.53 -12.82
CA ALA A 131 0.15 -7.51 -12.99
C ALA A 131 0.47 -6.61 -14.20
N LYS A 132 -0.55 -6.10 -14.87
CA LYS A 132 -0.38 -5.07 -15.92
C LYS A 132 -0.10 -3.71 -15.30
N THR A 133 -0.85 -3.39 -14.24
CA THR A 133 -0.69 -2.15 -13.47
C THR A 133 -0.62 -2.50 -11.99
N ILE A 134 0.30 -1.86 -11.27
CA ILE A 134 0.40 -1.93 -9.80
C ILE A 134 0.28 -0.50 -9.28
N ILE A 135 -0.59 -0.28 -8.29
CA ILE A 135 -0.68 0.99 -7.55
C ILE A 135 -0.28 0.72 -6.10
N VAL A 136 0.65 1.53 -5.60
CA VAL A 136 1.15 1.42 -4.23
C VAL A 136 1.00 2.76 -3.54
N SER A 137 0.39 2.81 -2.36
CA SER A 137 0.41 3.97 -1.46
C SER A 137 0.95 3.52 -0.11
N VAL A 138 2.02 4.17 0.34
CA VAL A 138 2.73 3.86 1.59
C VAL A 138 3.12 5.15 2.32
N PRO A 139 3.39 5.13 3.62
CA PRO A 139 3.98 6.27 4.31
C PRO A 139 5.28 6.72 3.64
N TYR A 140 5.36 8.04 3.35
CA TYR A 140 6.52 8.63 2.66
C TYR A 140 7.65 8.91 3.64
N TYR A 141 8.70 8.09 3.59
CA TYR A 141 9.89 8.28 4.41
C TYR A 141 10.80 9.36 3.83
N HIS A 142 11.23 10.30 4.68
CA HIS A 142 12.09 11.43 4.32
C HIS A 142 13.44 11.35 5.06
N PRO A 143 14.45 10.65 4.51
CA PRO A 143 15.72 10.39 5.21
C PRO A 143 16.52 11.65 5.56
N TYR A 144 16.33 12.75 4.83
CA TYR A 144 17.02 14.01 5.06
C TYR A 144 16.54 14.79 6.29
N PHE A 145 15.40 14.43 6.89
CA PHE A 145 14.97 15.04 8.16
C PHE A 145 15.70 14.47 9.37
N GLY A 146 16.48 13.40 9.20
CA GLY A 146 17.34 12.83 10.22
C GLY A 146 16.62 11.95 11.24
N GLU A 147 17.43 11.42 12.18
CA GLU A 147 16.97 10.42 13.15
C GLU A 147 15.92 10.94 14.12
N GLN A 148 16.10 12.16 14.64
CA GLN A 148 15.16 12.73 15.61
C GLN A 148 13.75 12.89 15.03
N TRP A 149 13.66 13.30 13.76
CA TRP A 149 12.38 13.36 13.06
C TRP A 149 11.79 11.95 12.90
N PHE A 150 12.58 10.97 12.45
CA PHE A 150 12.13 9.60 12.27
C PHE A 150 11.60 8.99 13.57
N GLN A 151 12.27 9.23 14.72
CA GLN A 151 11.84 8.71 16.01
C GLN A 151 10.45 9.23 16.43
N ASN A 152 10.09 10.46 16.01
CA ASN A 152 8.82 11.11 16.32
C ASN A 152 7.80 11.03 15.18
N TRP A 153 8.15 10.41 14.06
CA TRP A 153 7.27 10.32 12.91
C TRP A 153 6.10 9.36 13.18
N LYS A 154 4.86 9.86 12.98
CA LYS A 154 3.63 9.11 13.28
C LYS A 154 3.51 7.76 12.56
N HIS A 155 4.17 7.61 11.39
CA HIS A 155 4.16 6.38 10.62
C HIS A 155 5.34 5.45 10.91
N ARG A 156 6.17 5.74 11.92
CA ARG A 156 7.24 4.82 12.32
C ARG A 156 6.71 3.54 12.97
N LYS A 157 5.53 3.46 13.46
CA LYS A 157 4.81 2.34 14.08
C LYS A 157 5.64 1.04 14.24
N ALA A 158 6.49 0.99 15.26
CA ALA A 158 7.37 -0.16 15.52
C ALA A 158 6.54 -1.47 15.68
N GLY A 159 7.01 -2.57 15.05
CA GLY A 159 6.28 -3.86 15.05
C GLY A 159 5.02 -3.89 14.16
N GLU A 160 4.76 -2.82 13.41
CA GLU A 160 3.67 -2.72 12.44
C GLU A 160 4.22 -2.32 11.07
N HIS A 161 4.89 -1.16 10.94
CA HIS A 161 5.55 -0.72 9.72
C HIS A 161 7.00 -1.22 9.71
N LEU A 162 7.24 -2.28 8.97
CA LEU A 162 8.55 -2.93 8.89
C LEU A 162 9.47 -2.32 7.83
N TRP A 163 8.88 -1.62 6.85
CA TRP A 163 9.59 -0.97 5.76
C TRP A 163 9.23 0.51 5.66
N HIS A 164 10.23 1.32 5.27
CA HIS A 164 10.07 2.75 5.05
C HIS A 164 10.63 3.12 3.69
N PHE A 165 9.77 3.63 2.81
CA PHE A 165 10.07 3.82 1.41
C PHE A 165 10.27 5.28 1.03
N THR A 166 11.20 5.51 0.11
CA THR A 166 11.29 6.71 -0.72
C THR A 166 10.86 6.36 -2.15
N PRO A 167 10.63 7.33 -3.05
CA PRO A 167 10.35 7.01 -4.46
C PRO A 167 11.43 6.16 -5.11
N GLN A 168 12.70 6.45 -4.81
CA GLN A 168 13.85 5.72 -5.35
C GLN A 168 13.84 4.26 -4.91
N THR A 169 13.68 4.02 -3.59
CA THR A 169 13.71 2.65 -3.06
C THR A 169 12.51 1.84 -3.50
N LEU A 170 11.33 2.46 -3.61
CA LEU A 170 10.13 1.79 -4.09
C LEU A 170 10.25 1.44 -5.60
N SER A 171 10.92 2.30 -6.39
CA SER A 171 11.23 1.99 -7.79
C SER A 171 12.15 0.78 -7.93
N VAL A 172 13.10 0.60 -7.00
CA VAL A 172 13.97 -0.60 -6.98
C VAL A 172 13.18 -1.84 -6.55
N VAL A 173 12.26 -1.73 -5.59
CA VAL A 173 11.37 -2.84 -5.21
C VAL A 173 10.59 -3.35 -6.41
N PHE A 174 10.07 -2.47 -7.27
CA PHE A 174 9.31 -2.81 -8.47
C PHE A 174 10.13 -2.68 -9.76
N ALA A 175 11.43 -3.03 -9.74
CA ALA A 175 12.34 -2.85 -10.88
C ALA A 175 11.91 -3.59 -12.17
N ASN A 176 11.07 -4.62 -12.06
CA ASN A 176 10.50 -5.35 -13.21
C ASN A 176 9.34 -4.57 -13.89
N TYR A 177 9.01 -3.39 -13.40
CA TYR A 177 7.94 -2.52 -13.89
C TYR A 177 8.48 -1.12 -14.16
N ARG A 178 7.86 -0.42 -15.11
CA ARG A 178 8.15 1.00 -15.37
C ARG A 178 7.29 1.85 -14.42
N CYS A 179 7.93 2.73 -13.64
CA CYS A 179 7.21 3.75 -12.88
C CYS A 179 6.62 4.80 -13.84
N VAL A 180 5.30 5.00 -13.77
CA VAL A 180 4.56 5.94 -14.64
C VAL A 180 3.95 7.11 -13.87
N PHE A 181 3.93 7.03 -12.55
CA PHE A 181 3.42 8.10 -11.67
C PHE A 181 4.12 8.07 -10.32
N VAL A 182 4.41 9.26 -9.79
CA VAL A 182 4.87 9.50 -8.41
C VAL A 182 4.14 10.72 -7.88
N GLY A 183 3.53 10.62 -6.71
CA GLY A 183 2.83 11.74 -6.09
C GLY A 183 2.29 11.43 -4.71
N SER A 184 1.50 12.35 -4.15
CA SER A 184 0.87 12.23 -2.84
C SER A 184 -0.59 12.68 -2.88
N PRO A 185 -1.43 12.10 -3.76
CA PRO A 185 -2.79 12.58 -3.96
C PRO A 185 -3.68 12.41 -2.73
N GLU A 186 -3.43 11.40 -1.89
CA GLU A 186 -4.19 11.15 -0.67
C GLU A 186 -3.96 12.21 0.42
N ASP A 187 -2.86 12.97 0.37
CA ASP A 187 -2.60 14.04 1.34
C ASP A 187 -3.64 15.16 1.31
N ARG A 188 -4.41 15.26 0.22
CA ARG A 188 -5.51 16.22 0.10
C ARG A 188 -6.68 15.94 1.06
N VAL A 189 -6.81 14.70 1.50
CA VAL A 189 -7.95 14.23 2.32
C VAL A 189 -7.50 13.62 3.65
N ARG A 190 -6.25 13.19 3.77
CA ARG A 190 -5.70 12.74 5.05
C ARG A 190 -5.33 13.92 5.92
N VAL A 191 -5.87 13.97 7.14
CA VAL A 191 -5.64 15.07 8.08
C VAL A 191 -4.17 15.18 8.44
N GLY A 192 -3.61 16.38 8.25
CA GLY A 192 -2.26 16.76 8.64
C GLY A 192 -1.45 17.31 7.47
N ALA A 193 -1.64 18.60 7.14
CA ALA A 193 -0.69 19.33 6.30
C ALA A 193 0.60 19.54 7.09
N PHE A 194 1.61 18.70 6.84
CA PHE A 194 2.90 18.77 7.55
C PHE A 194 3.94 19.63 6.82
N GLY A 195 3.54 20.34 5.77
CA GLY A 195 4.48 21.12 4.93
C GLY A 195 5.33 20.25 3.98
N TRP A 196 5.18 18.91 4.02
CA TRP A 196 5.82 17.94 3.12
C TRP A 196 4.86 16.78 2.80
N PRO A 197 5.10 16.06 1.69
CA PRO A 197 4.31 14.89 1.33
C PRO A 197 4.37 13.82 2.43
N ASN A 198 3.21 13.27 2.79
CA ASN A 198 3.05 12.34 3.91
C ASN A 198 2.77 10.91 3.46
N ILE A 199 2.04 10.75 2.35
CA ILE A 199 1.75 9.46 1.72
C ILE A 199 2.33 9.47 0.31
N LEU A 200 3.21 8.54 0.05
CA LEU A 200 3.78 8.29 -1.27
C LEU A 200 2.86 7.36 -2.05
N THR A 201 2.36 7.84 -3.18
CA THR A 201 1.65 7.00 -4.15
C THR A 201 2.47 6.85 -5.41
N MET A 202 2.70 5.62 -5.85
CA MET A 202 3.39 5.33 -7.10
C MET A 202 2.58 4.33 -7.94
N VAL A 203 2.68 4.49 -9.26
CA VAL A 203 2.05 3.57 -10.21
C VAL A 203 3.12 2.97 -11.11
N PHE A 204 3.03 1.66 -11.28
CA PHE A 204 3.96 0.85 -12.06
C PHE A 204 3.21 0.07 -13.13
N GLN A 205 3.79 -0.02 -14.33
CA GLN A 205 3.21 -0.74 -15.48
C GLN A 205 4.24 -1.63 -16.18
N ARG A 206 3.75 -2.73 -16.73
CA ARG A 206 4.50 -3.56 -17.71
C ARG A 206 4.20 -3.14 -19.12
#